data_587a2211e9afd3f3e89dbd5a5077efb5
#
_entry.id   587a2211e9afd3f3e89dbd5a5077efb5
#
_cell.length_a   1.000
_cell.length_b   1.000
_cell.length_c   1.000
_cell.angle_alpha   90.00
_cell.angle_beta   90.00
_cell.angle_gamma   90.00
#
_symmetry.space_group_name_H-M   'P 1'
#
loop_
_entity.id
_entity.type
_entity.pdbx_description
1 polymer ?
#
loop_
_entity_poly.entity_id
_entity_poly.type
_entity_poly.pdbx_seq_one_letter_code
_entity_poly.pdbx_strand_id
1 'polypeptide(L)'
;MVEIKPTKQQLSFLDWEMGAFFHFGIRTFYEGHRDWDGKVMDPKAFCPTGLDCENWIRTIKEAGLTYAILVCKHHDGFANWPSKYTEYSVANTPWKNGRGDVVREFVDACRKYDIKVGLYYSPAEAGYQERSPKEHDDYFINQIGELLGNYGKIDYLWFDGCGSEGHEYDKKRIVTAIRSLQPEILIFNMWDPDTKWVGNEAGVANVTNSNVVSSLDFSVLTENKDDLATERFLPTECDFRMRNRNWFYSEYDVHTVKSVEELVSLYYYSVGNGANFLINIGPDRRGLLPDVDARRLLEFGKEIKRRFSQPIPSTWETTENGIDIKLDGERLINHVVLAEDL
;
A
#
# COMPACT_ATOMS: atom_id res chain seq x y z
N MET A 1 -10.62 16.34 28.47
CA MET A 1 -10.42 15.83 27.09
C MET A 1 -10.16 14.36 27.22
N VAL A 2 -10.78 13.51 26.40
CA VAL A 2 -10.42 12.08 26.35
C VAL A 2 -9.09 12.02 25.62
N GLU A 3 -8.10 11.36 26.24
CA GLU A 3 -6.79 11.17 25.63
C GLU A 3 -6.94 10.16 24.46
N ILE A 4 -6.58 10.57 23.25
CA ILE A 4 -6.65 9.71 22.06
C ILE A 4 -5.34 8.94 21.98
N LYS A 5 -5.43 7.61 22.17
CA LYS A 5 -4.25 6.72 22.14
C LYS A 5 -4.27 5.80 20.93
N PRO A 6 -3.10 5.48 20.37
CA PRO A 6 -2.97 4.48 19.34
C PRO A 6 -3.28 3.07 19.87
N THR A 7 -3.77 2.21 19.00
CA THR A 7 -3.85 0.77 19.25
C THR A 7 -2.47 0.11 19.06
N LYS A 8 -2.30 -1.12 19.56
CA LYS A 8 -1.06 -1.88 19.34
C LYS A 8 -0.78 -2.11 17.86
N GLN A 9 -1.82 -2.31 17.06
CA GLN A 9 -1.70 -2.51 15.61
C GLN A 9 -1.24 -1.23 14.92
N GLN A 10 -1.74 -0.07 15.34
CA GLN A 10 -1.32 1.24 14.83
C GLN A 10 0.12 1.57 15.20
N LEU A 11 0.55 1.25 16.43
CA LEU A 11 1.96 1.38 16.82
C LEU A 11 2.85 0.46 15.97
N SER A 12 2.43 -0.81 15.80
CA SER A 12 3.16 -1.73 14.92
C SER A 12 3.25 -1.22 13.47
N PHE A 13 2.20 -0.57 12.96
CA PHE A 13 2.23 0.03 11.62
C PHE A 13 3.26 1.15 11.49
N LEU A 14 3.41 2.00 12.50
CA LEU A 14 4.45 3.02 12.53
C LEU A 14 5.85 2.39 12.47
N ASP A 15 6.06 1.27 13.17
CA ASP A 15 7.33 0.53 13.15
C ASP A 15 7.63 -0.10 11.77
N TRP A 16 6.61 -0.27 10.91
CA TRP A 16 6.87 -0.81 9.57
C TRP A 16 7.61 0.17 8.66
N GLU A 17 7.41 1.44 8.84
CA GLU A 17 8.13 2.57 8.22
C GLU A 17 8.11 2.56 6.69
N MET A 18 8.64 1.51 6.03
CA MET A 18 8.76 1.41 4.57
C MET A 18 8.10 0.17 4.00
N GLY A 19 7.29 0.35 2.97
CA GLY A 19 6.64 -0.73 2.24
C GLY A 19 6.73 -0.62 0.72
N ALA A 20 6.38 -1.71 0.05
CA ALA A 20 6.26 -1.78 -1.40
C ALA A 20 4.82 -2.06 -1.82
N PHE A 21 4.39 -1.39 -2.87
CA PHE A 21 3.12 -1.60 -3.54
C PHE A 21 3.36 -2.29 -4.88
N PHE A 22 2.65 -3.36 -5.18
CA PHE A 22 2.78 -4.09 -6.44
C PHE A 22 1.51 -3.99 -7.26
N HIS A 23 1.54 -3.11 -8.26
CA HIS A 23 0.50 -3.03 -9.28
C HIS A 23 0.81 -4.03 -10.39
N PHE A 24 0.25 -5.23 -10.26
CA PHE A 24 0.34 -6.31 -11.23
C PHE A 24 -1.05 -6.88 -11.48
N GLY A 25 -1.43 -7.08 -12.73
CA GLY A 25 -2.75 -7.59 -13.12
C GLY A 25 -2.95 -7.52 -14.62
N ILE A 26 -4.20 -7.56 -15.07
CA ILE A 26 -4.52 -7.55 -16.51
C ILE A 26 -3.95 -6.32 -17.22
N ARG A 27 -3.91 -5.16 -16.57
CA ARG A 27 -3.38 -3.89 -17.14
C ARG A 27 -1.90 -3.96 -17.46
N THR A 28 -1.13 -4.78 -16.78
CA THR A 28 0.29 -5.03 -17.11
C THR A 28 0.48 -5.52 -18.56
N PHE A 29 -0.52 -6.15 -19.14
CA PHE A 29 -0.45 -6.75 -20.48
C PHE A 29 -0.96 -5.84 -21.59
N TYR A 30 -1.42 -4.64 -21.24
CA TYR A 30 -1.95 -3.66 -22.20
C TYR A 30 -1.22 -2.33 -22.08
N GLU A 31 -0.58 -1.91 -23.17
CA GLU A 31 0.07 -0.60 -23.25
C GLU A 31 -0.89 0.52 -23.67
N GLY A 32 -0.53 1.75 -23.33
CA GLY A 32 -1.26 2.93 -23.74
C GLY A 32 -2.54 3.22 -22.95
N HIS A 33 -2.83 2.42 -21.95
CA HIS A 33 -3.96 2.65 -21.04
C HIS A 33 -3.54 3.56 -19.89
N ARG A 34 -4.49 4.38 -19.44
CA ARG A 34 -4.41 5.01 -18.11
C ARG A 34 -4.69 3.95 -17.05
N ASP A 35 -4.23 4.16 -15.83
CA ASP A 35 -4.50 3.25 -14.71
C ASP A 35 -6.00 3.09 -14.47
N TRP A 36 -6.79 4.12 -14.78
CA TRP A 36 -8.24 4.07 -14.78
C TRP A 36 -8.82 4.65 -16.08
N ASP A 37 -9.43 3.83 -16.92
CA ASP A 37 -10.13 4.23 -18.15
C ASP A 37 -11.49 3.55 -18.34
N GLY A 38 -11.96 2.77 -17.36
CA GLY A 38 -13.23 2.08 -17.37
C GLY A 38 -13.34 0.92 -18.38
N LYS A 39 -12.23 0.50 -18.99
CA LYS A 39 -12.25 -0.56 -20.01
C LYS A 39 -12.01 -1.93 -19.41
N VAL A 40 -12.84 -2.87 -19.79
CA VAL A 40 -12.61 -4.30 -19.59
C VAL A 40 -11.67 -4.80 -20.69
N MET A 41 -10.63 -5.53 -20.31
CA MET A 41 -9.63 -6.09 -21.22
C MET A 41 -9.83 -7.59 -21.40
N ASP A 42 -9.43 -8.14 -22.57
CA ASP A 42 -9.56 -9.59 -22.80
C ASP A 42 -8.63 -10.35 -21.81
N PRO A 43 -9.17 -11.20 -20.92
CA PRO A 43 -8.38 -11.94 -19.95
C PRO A 43 -7.38 -12.92 -20.60
N LYS A 44 -7.55 -13.26 -21.86
CA LYS A 44 -6.60 -14.11 -22.60
C LYS A 44 -5.20 -13.50 -22.72
N ALA A 45 -5.07 -12.18 -22.59
CA ALA A 45 -3.79 -11.51 -22.58
C ALA A 45 -2.99 -11.75 -21.29
N PHE A 46 -3.65 -12.08 -20.18
CA PHE A 46 -2.97 -12.36 -18.91
C PHE A 46 -2.25 -13.71 -18.96
N CYS A 47 -0.97 -13.68 -19.26
CA CYS A 47 -0.14 -14.88 -19.36
C CYS A 47 1.31 -14.58 -18.96
N PRO A 48 1.61 -14.30 -17.69
CA PRO A 48 2.99 -14.11 -17.24
C PRO A 48 3.81 -15.39 -17.46
N THR A 49 4.98 -15.24 -18.07
CA THR A 49 5.84 -16.38 -18.45
C THR A 49 6.75 -16.86 -17.33
N GLY A 50 6.95 -16.06 -16.29
CA GLY A 50 7.90 -16.33 -15.23
C GLY A 50 7.55 -15.60 -13.93
N LEU A 51 6.26 -15.58 -13.53
CA LEU A 51 5.85 -14.94 -12.28
C LEU A 51 6.69 -15.47 -11.11
N ASP A 52 7.34 -14.56 -10.40
CA ASP A 52 8.21 -14.87 -9.26
C ASP A 52 7.99 -13.87 -8.12
N CYS A 53 6.92 -14.08 -7.35
CA CYS A 53 6.62 -13.27 -6.17
C CYS A 53 7.72 -13.41 -5.08
N GLU A 54 8.44 -14.53 -5.02
CA GLU A 54 9.58 -14.65 -4.09
C GLU A 54 10.70 -13.68 -4.44
N ASN A 55 10.98 -13.47 -5.74
CA ASN A 55 11.95 -12.47 -6.17
C ASN A 55 11.52 -11.07 -5.77
N TRP A 56 10.22 -10.72 -5.92
CA TRP A 56 9.72 -9.41 -5.51
C TRP A 56 9.96 -9.17 -4.02
N ILE A 57 9.54 -10.12 -3.19
CA ILE A 57 9.58 -9.98 -1.73
C ILE A 57 11.01 -10.04 -1.20
N ARG A 58 11.87 -10.89 -1.76
CA ARG A 58 13.28 -10.90 -1.42
C ARG A 58 13.96 -9.58 -1.73
N THR A 59 13.69 -9.00 -2.90
CA THR A 59 14.28 -7.71 -3.30
C THR A 59 13.88 -6.58 -2.34
N ILE A 60 12.62 -6.48 -1.96
CA ILE A 60 12.19 -5.45 -1.01
C ILE A 60 12.76 -5.69 0.39
N LYS A 61 12.85 -6.96 0.85
CA LYS A 61 13.49 -7.30 2.12
C LYS A 61 14.96 -6.89 2.15
N GLU A 62 15.70 -7.16 1.07
CA GLU A 62 17.11 -6.77 0.92
C GLU A 62 17.27 -5.24 0.92
N ALA A 63 16.31 -4.51 0.37
CA ALA A 63 16.27 -3.05 0.43
C ALA A 63 15.84 -2.48 1.80
N GLY A 64 15.43 -3.33 2.74
CA GLY A 64 15.05 -2.93 4.10
C GLY A 64 13.57 -2.55 4.26
N LEU A 65 12.72 -2.87 3.29
CA LEU A 65 11.28 -2.69 3.42
C LEU A 65 10.68 -3.83 4.27
N THR A 66 9.61 -3.56 4.98
CA THR A 66 9.06 -4.45 6.02
C THR A 66 7.64 -4.94 5.74
N TYR A 67 6.93 -4.28 4.83
CA TYR A 67 5.61 -4.69 4.39
C TYR A 67 5.44 -4.57 2.88
N ALA A 68 4.47 -5.31 2.36
CA ALA A 68 4.16 -5.32 0.94
C ALA A 68 2.66 -5.38 0.71
N ILE A 69 2.18 -4.69 -0.32
CA ILE A 69 0.77 -4.66 -0.71
C ILE A 69 0.66 -5.14 -2.16
N LEU A 70 -0.19 -6.15 -2.40
CA LEU A 70 -0.55 -6.60 -3.75
C LEU A 70 -1.89 -6.03 -4.17
N VAL A 71 -1.98 -5.51 -5.38
CA VAL A 71 -3.26 -5.24 -6.04
C VAL A 71 -3.95 -6.57 -6.36
N CYS A 72 -4.98 -6.92 -5.58
CA CYS A 72 -5.78 -8.12 -5.83
C CYS A 72 -6.82 -7.88 -6.93
N LYS A 73 -7.48 -6.72 -6.88
CA LYS A 73 -8.44 -6.27 -7.91
C LYS A 73 -8.35 -4.74 -8.02
N HIS A 74 -8.05 -4.24 -9.21
CA HIS A 74 -8.08 -2.81 -9.54
C HIS A 74 -9.45 -2.40 -10.09
N HIS A 75 -9.62 -1.15 -10.50
CA HIS A 75 -10.86 -0.58 -11.05
C HIS A 75 -11.36 -1.26 -12.34
N ASP A 76 -10.51 -2.04 -13.02
CA ASP A 76 -10.94 -2.86 -14.17
C ASP A 76 -11.80 -4.07 -13.78
N GLY A 77 -11.77 -4.47 -12.50
CA GLY A 77 -12.53 -5.61 -11.97
C GLY A 77 -11.82 -6.95 -12.11
N PHE A 78 -10.62 -7.03 -12.71
CA PHE A 78 -9.90 -8.30 -12.87
C PHE A 78 -9.35 -8.80 -11.52
N ALA A 79 -9.78 -10.02 -11.16
CA ALA A 79 -9.35 -10.67 -9.94
C ALA A 79 -8.06 -11.47 -10.14
N ASN A 80 -6.99 -11.12 -9.42
CA ASN A 80 -5.70 -11.80 -9.42
C ASN A 80 -5.72 -13.15 -8.66
N TRP A 81 -6.88 -13.61 -8.23
CA TRP A 81 -7.14 -14.91 -7.60
C TRP A 81 -8.33 -15.60 -8.26
N PRO A 82 -8.50 -16.94 -8.13
CA PRO A 82 -9.61 -17.67 -8.73
C PRO A 82 -10.91 -17.42 -7.94
N SER A 83 -11.44 -16.19 -8.05
CA SER A 83 -12.68 -15.78 -7.41
C SER A 83 -13.87 -16.58 -7.93
N LYS A 84 -14.78 -16.99 -7.04
CA LYS A 84 -16.04 -17.67 -7.38
C LYS A 84 -17.15 -16.70 -7.78
N TYR A 85 -16.92 -15.40 -7.61
CA TYR A 85 -17.92 -14.36 -7.80
C TYR A 85 -17.77 -13.57 -9.09
N THR A 86 -16.70 -13.83 -9.85
CA THR A 86 -16.48 -13.24 -11.17
C THR A 86 -15.78 -14.22 -12.10
N GLU A 87 -16.19 -14.21 -13.36
CA GLU A 87 -15.47 -14.91 -14.43
C GLU A 87 -14.26 -14.09 -14.90
N TYR A 88 -14.22 -12.79 -14.59
CA TYR A 88 -13.11 -11.89 -14.94
C TYR A 88 -11.96 -12.03 -13.93
N SER A 89 -11.26 -13.16 -14.01
CA SER A 89 -10.21 -13.55 -13.07
C SER A 89 -9.14 -14.41 -13.72
N VAL A 90 -8.07 -14.65 -12.98
CA VAL A 90 -6.97 -15.55 -13.40
C VAL A 90 -7.45 -16.97 -13.74
N ALA A 91 -8.60 -17.41 -13.20
CA ALA A 91 -9.17 -18.72 -13.50
C ALA A 91 -9.61 -18.86 -14.97
N ASN A 92 -9.92 -17.75 -15.63
CA ASN A 92 -10.36 -17.73 -17.03
C ASN A 92 -9.28 -17.20 -17.99
N THR A 93 -8.02 -17.36 -17.62
CA THR A 93 -6.86 -16.99 -18.42
C THR A 93 -6.07 -18.22 -18.89
N PRO A 94 -5.24 -18.12 -19.94
CA PRO A 94 -4.36 -19.21 -20.34
C PRO A 94 -3.24 -19.49 -19.31
N TRP A 95 -2.97 -18.56 -18.40
CA TRP A 95 -1.90 -18.70 -17.42
C TRP A 95 -2.14 -19.91 -16.49
N LYS A 96 -1.12 -20.79 -16.41
CA LYS A 96 -1.21 -22.06 -15.65
C LYS A 96 -2.48 -22.90 -15.97
N ASN A 97 -3.03 -22.77 -17.18
CA ASN A 97 -4.29 -23.38 -17.60
C ASN A 97 -5.47 -23.04 -16.65
N GLY A 98 -5.60 -21.79 -16.26
CA GLY A 98 -6.65 -21.31 -15.35
C GLY A 98 -6.48 -21.72 -13.88
N ARG A 99 -5.33 -22.28 -13.50
CA ARG A 99 -5.05 -22.74 -12.13
C ARG A 99 -4.07 -21.82 -11.38
N GLY A 100 -3.80 -20.65 -11.94
CA GLY A 100 -2.95 -19.66 -11.32
C GLY A 100 -3.65 -18.91 -10.18
N ASP A 101 -2.87 -18.45 -9.21
CA ASP A 101 -3.33 -17.63 -8.07
C ASP A 101 -2.18 -16.72 -7.66
N VAL A 102 -2.21 -15.46 -8.14
CA VAL A 102 -1.16 -14.48 -7.84
C VAL A 102 -1.18 -14.11 -6.36
N VAL A 103 -2.37 -14.03 -5.76
CA VAL A 103 -2.53 -13.68 -4.35
C VAL A 103 -1.87 -14.74 -3.47
N ARG A 104 -2.06 -16.02 -3.79
CA ARG A 104 -1.42 -17.13 -3.06
C ARG A 104 0.09 -17.06 -3.15
N GLU A 105 0.64 -16.92 -4.36
CA GLU A 105 2.08 -16.84 -4.57
C GLU A 105 2.71 -15.65 -3.85
N PHE A 106 2.03 -14.51 -3.85
CA PHE A 106 2.47 -13.32 -3.13
C PHE A 106 2.43 -13.50 -1.60
N VAL A 107 1.31 -13.97 -1.06
CA VAL A 107 1.14 -14.14 0.39
C VAL A 107 2.14 -15.17 0.94
N ASP A 108 2.34 -16.27 0.22
CA ASP A 108 3.30 -17.30 0.62
C ASP A 108 4.74 -16.77 0.59
N ALA A 109 5.09 -15.94 -0.41
CA ALA A 109 6.39 -15.27 -0.47
C ALA A 109 6.57 -14.29 0.71
N CYS A 110 5.58 -13.46 1.03
CA CYS A 110 5.66 -12.54 2.17
C CYS A 110 5.94 -13.29 3.48
N ARG A 111 5.23 -14.39 3.73
CA ARG A 111 5.44 -15.21 4.93
C ARG A 111 6.83 -15.84 4.98
N LYS A 112 7.31 -16.35 3.85
CA LYS A 112 8.65 -16.95 3.75
C LYS A 112 9.75 -15.98 4.16
N TYR A 113 9.59 -14.70 3.84
CA TYR A 113 10.59 -13.66 4.10
C TYR A 113 10.26 -12.77 5.31
N ASP A 114 9.23 -13.10 6.09
CA ASP A 114 8.78 -12.30 7.23
C ASP A 114 8.52 -10.84 6.84
N ILE A 115 7.70 -10.67 5.81
CA ILE A 115 7.16 -9.38 5.33
C ILE A 115 5.70 -9.32 5.69
N LYS A 116 5.22 -8.19 6.23
CA LYS A 116 3.82 -7.96 6.51
C LYS A 116 3.00 -7.96 5.23
N VAL A 117 1.85 -8.63 5.27
CA VAL A 117 1.01 -8.88 4.10
C VAL A 117 -0.09 -7.83 4.01
N GLY A 118 -0.06 -7.02 2.97
CA GLY A 118 -1.15 -6.13 2.59
C GLY A 118 -1.85 -6.59 1.31
N LEU A 119 -3.15 -6.41 1.25
CA LEU A 119 -3.95 -6.66 0.06
C LEU A 119 -4.72 -5.38 -0.30
N TYR A 120 -4.56 -4.94 -1.54
CA TYR A 120 -5.34 -3.85 -2.10
C TYR A 120 -6.57 -4.40 -2.83
N TYR A 121 -7.68 -3.75 -2.63
CA TYR A 121 -8.92 -4.04 -3.32
C TYR A 121 -9.63 -2.73 -3.69
N SER A 122 -9.96 -2.55 -4.98
CA SER A 122 -10.85 -1.47 -5.41
C SER A 122 -12.30 -1.85 -5.16
N PRO A 123 -13.04 -1.09 -4.35
CA PRO A 123 -14.47 -1.30 -4.19
C PRO A 123 -15.25 -1.05 -5.48
N ALA A 124 -14.85 -0.06 -6.26
CA ALA A 124 -15.38 0.19 -7.60
C ALA A 124 -14.74 -0.70 -8.66
N GLU A 125 -15.47 -0.95 -9.72
CA GLU A 125 -14.98 -1.67 -10.92
C GLU A 125 -15.75 -1.24 -12.17
N ALA A 126 -15.21 -1.51 -13.34
CA ALA A 126 -15.92 -1.28 -14.59
C ALA A 126 -17.25 -2.08 -14.61
N GLY A 127 -18.34 -1.41 -14.91
CA GLY A 127 -19.68 -2.03 -14.97
C GLY A 127 -20.37 -2.24 -13.62
N TYR A 128 -19.84 -1.72 -12.52
CA TYR A 128 -20.49 -1.86 -11.20
C TYR A 128 -21.91 -1.29 -11.17
N GLN A 129 -22.20 -0.26 -11.99
CA GLN A 129 -23.52 0.37 -12.09
C GLN A 129 -24.60 -0.56 -12.66
N GLU A 130 -24.22 -1.68 -13.25
CA GLU A 130 -25.15 -2.71 -13.74
C GLU A 130 -25.78 -3.51 -12.59
N ARG A 131 -25.21 -3.44 -11.38
CA ARG A 131 -25.73 -4.06 -10.15
C ARG A 131 -26.53 -3.06 -9.33
N SER A 132 -27.57 -3.53 -8.67
CA SER A 132 -28.19 -2.73 -7.61
C SER A 132 -27.17 -2.48 -6.48
N PRO A 133 -27.34 -1.40 -5.67
CA PRO A 133 -26.43 -1.10 -4.56
C PRO A 133 -26.20 -2.32 -3.62
N LYS A 134 -27.29 -3.03 -3.28
CA LYS A 134 -27.18 -4.22 -2.44
C LYS A 134 -26.40 -5.36 -3.09
N GLU A 135 -26.65 -5.63 -4.37
CA GLU A 135 -25.92 -6.67 -5.11
C GLU A 135 -24.44 -6.34 -5.25
N HIS A 136 -24.10 -5.06 -5.42
CA HIS A 136 -22.71 -4.64 -5.46
C HIS A 136 -22.02 -4.83 -4.10
N ASP A 137 -22.66 -4.46 -3.00
CA ASP A 137 -22.14 -4.70 -1.66
C ASP A 137 -22.03 -6.20 -1.34
N ASP A 138 -23.00 -7.02 -1.75
CA ASP A 138 -22.92 -8.49 -1.59
C ASP A 138 -21.72 -9.07 -2.35
N TYR A 139 -21.51 -8.63 -3.59
CA TYR A 139 -20.37 -9.01 -4.40
C TYR A 139 -19.04 -8.62 -3.76
N PHE A 140 -18.93 -7.37 -3.31
CA PHE A 140 -17.76 -6.84 -2.63
C PHE A 140 -17.44 -7.65 -1.36
N ILE A 141 -18.43 -7.84 -0.47
CA ILE A 141 -18.28 -8.59 0.79
C ILE A 141 -17.85 -10.03 0.51
N ASN A 142 -18.42 -10.66 -0.50
CA ASN A 142 -18.09 -12.04 -0.87
C ASN A 142 -16.63 -12.16 -1.34
N GLN A 143 -16.17 -11.24 -2.20
CA GLN A 143 -14.78 -11.24 -2.66
C GLN A 143 -13.78 -10.92 -1.52
N ILE A 144 -14.09 -9.96 -0.64
CA ILE A 144 -13.29 -9.73 0.57
C ILE A 144 -13.30 -10.97 1.47
N GLY A 145 -14.44 -11.66 1.57
CA GLY A 145 -14.53 -12.92 2.29
C GLY A 145 -13.58 -14.01 1.76
N GLU A 146 -13.40 -14.09 0.44
CA GLU A 146 -12.40 -14.98 -0.16
C GLU A 146 -10.98 -14.57 0.21
N LEU A 147 -10.65 -13.29 0.09
CA LEU A 147 -9.31 -12.76 0.37
C LEU A 147 -8.92 -12.92 1.84
N LEU A 148 -9.83 -12.65 2.76
CA LEU A 148 -9.55 -12.74 4.20
C LEU A 148 -9.73 -14.15 4.78
N GLY A 149 -10.51 -15.03 4.10
CA GLY A 149 -10.78 -16.39 4.57
C GLY A 149 -9.83 -17.45 4.03
N ASN A 150 -9.30 -17.27 2.81
CA ASN A 150 -8.57 -18.34 2.13
C ASN A 150 -7.04 -18.23 2.22
N TYR A 151 -6.50 -17.07 2.56
CA TYR A 151 -5.06 -16.79 2.49
C TYR A 151 -4.39 -16.68 3.87
N GLY A 152 -5.12 -17.02 4.97
CA GLY A 152 -4.64 -16.95 6.34
C GLY A 152 -4.54 -15.49 6.83
N LYS A 153 -3.63 -15.20 7.77
CA LYS A 153 -3.51 -13.88 8.35
C LYS A 153 -3.08 -12.85 7.30
N ILE A 154 -3.85 -11.76 7.19
CA ILE A 154 -3.54 -10.57 6.41
C ILE A 154 -3.34 -9.43 7.41
N ASP A 155 -2.26 -8.69 7.28
CA ASP A 155 -1.92 -7.62 8.22
C ASP A 155 -2.60 -6.29 7.86
N TYR A 156 -2.84 -6.05 6.56
CA TYR A 156 -3.31 -4.77 6.06
C TYR A 156 -4.27 -4.90 4.87
N LEU A 157 -5.41 -4.24 4.93
CA LEU A 157 -6.40 -4.17 3.84
C LEU A 157 -6.48 -2.74 3.31
N TRP A 158 -6.06 -2.56 2.08
CA TRP A 158 -5.95 -1.27 1.43
C TRP A 158 -7.11 -1.06 0.46
N PHE A 159 -7.95 -0.06 0.69
CA PHE A 159 -9.06 0.28 -0.18
C PHE A 159 -8.78 1.57 -0.94
N ASP A 160 -9.11 1.56 -2.24
CA ASP A 160 -9.05 2.74 -3.08
C ASP A 160 -10.37 3.49 -3.08
N GLY A 161 -10.32 4.80 -2.87
CA GLY A 161 -11.49 5.66 -2.87
C GLY A 161 -11.95 6.12 -4.25
N CYS A 162 -11.21 5.78 -5.32
CA CYS A 162 -11.51 6.23 -6.68
C CYS A 162 -12.60 5.39 -7.34
N GLY A 163 -13.45 6.02 -8.17
CA GLY A 163 -14.39 5.35 -9.06
C GLY A 163 -15.68 4.86 -8.40
N SER A 164 -15.95 5.25 -7.16
CA SER A 164 -17.17 4.86 -6.43
C SER A 164 -18.23 5.95 -6.41
N GLU A 165 -18.13 6.95 -7.26
CA GLU A 165 -19.02 8.09 -7.27
C GLU A 165 -20.48 7.67 -7.48
N GLY A 166 -21.34 8.08 -6.55
CA GLY A 166 -22.79 7.78 -6.61
C GLY A 166 -23.19 6.44 -6.03
N HIS A 167 -22.26 5.60 -5.54
CA HIS A 167 -22.60 4.42 -4.77
C HIS A 167 -22.53 4.67 -3.27
N GLU A 168 -23.59 4.35 -2.56
CA GLU A 168 -23.67 4.41 -1.10
C GLU A 168 -23.48 3.00 -0.53
N TYR A 169 -22.29 2.76 0.04
CA TYR A 169 -21.91 1.47 0.63
C TYR A 169 -22.60 1.23 1.98
N ASP A 170 -23.05 0.01 2.25
CA ASP A 170 -23.42 -0.44 3.60
C ASP A 170 -22.16 -0.65 4.46
N LYS A 171 -21.58 0.46 4.92
CA LYS A 171 -20.34 0.52 5.70
C LYS A 171 -20.37 -0.44 6.90
N LYS A 172 -21.50 -0.51 7.61
CA LYS A 172 -21.64 -1.36 8.79
C LYS A 172 -21.52 -2.83 8.45
N ARG A 173 -22.17 -3.28 7.38
CA ARG A 173 -22.14 -4.68 6.96
C ARG A 173 -20.75 -5.08 6.46
N ILE A 174 -20.12 -4.22 5.67
CA ILE A 174 -18.76 -4.42 5.15
C ILE A 174 -17.75 -4.53 6.30
N VAL A 175 -17.72 -3.57 7.21
CA VAL A 175 -16.81 -3.57 8.36
C VAL A 175 -17.05 -4.78 9.25
N THR A 176 -18.32 -5.14 9.50
CA THR A 176 -18.66 -6.33 10.29
C THR A 176 -18.12 -7.60 9.64
N ALA A 177 -18.23 -7.76 8.32
CA ALA A 177 -17.68 -8.90 7.60
C ALA A 177 -16.16 -8.98 7.72
N ILE A 178 -15.45 -7.87 7.53
CA ILE A 178 -13.99 -7.79 7.65
C ILE A 178 -13.54 -8.15 9.06
N ARG A 179 -14.07 -7.47 10.08
CA ARG A 179 -13.68 -7.65 11.49
C ARG A 179 -14.05 -9.04 12.04
N SER A 180 -15.13 -9.67 11.52
CA SER A 180 -15.48 -11.04 11.89
C SER A 180 -14.48 -12.08 11.41
N LEU A 181 -13.85 -11.85 10.24
CA LEU A 181 -12.85 -12.73 9.67
C LEU A 181 -11.46 -12.48 10.26
N GLN A 182 -11.08 -11.21 10.38
CA GLN A 182 -9.77 -10.80 10.87
C GLN A 182 -9.89 -9.55 11.78
N PRO A 183 -10.12 -9.74 13.09
CA PRO A 183 -10.38 -8.64 14.03
C PRO A 183 -9.23 -7.63 14.15
N GLU A 184 -7.99 -8.08 13.95
CA GLU A 184 -6.77 -7.27 14.13
C GLU A 184 -6.22 -6.67 12.83
N ILE A 185 -6.88 -6.91 11.68
CA ILE A 185 -6.42 -6.37 10.40
C ILE A 185 -6.48 -4.84 10.41
N LEU A 186 -5.44 -4.21 9.91
CA LEU A 186 -5.47 -2.76 9.68
C LEU A 186 -6.27 -2.45 8.41
N ILE A 187 -7.14 -1.44 8.49
CA ILE A 187 -7.93 -0.95 7.35
C ILE A 187 -7.42 0.44 6.96
N PHE A 188 -7.06 0.59 5.69
CA PHE A 188 -6.65 1.87 5.13
C PHE A 188 -7.84 2.72 4.75
N ASN A 189 -7.85 3.93 5.28
CA ASN A 189 -8.57 5.13 4.84
C ASN A 189 -10.10 5.05 4.71
N MET A 190 -10.75 3.89 4.82
CA MET A 190 -12.19 3.77 4.57
C MET A 190 -12.97 3.19 5.75
N TRP A 191 -14.16 3.71 5.98
CA TRP A 191 -15.26 3.23 6.81
C TRP A 191 -14.94 3.11 8.31
N ASP A 192 -14.13 2.15 8.72
CA ASP A 192 -13.58 2.02 10.09
C ASP A 192 -12.06 1.95 9.99
N PRO A 193 -11.40 3.07 9.63
CA PRO A 193 -9.99 3.11 9.31
C PRO A 193 -9.12 2.95 10.55
N ASP A 194 -7.98 2.27 10.36
CA ASP A 194 -6.88 2.21 11.33
C ASP A 194 -5.70 3.09 10.91
N THR A 195 -5.61 3.41 9.62
CA THR A 195 -4.59 4.27 9.01
C THR A 195 -5.24 5.23 8.04
N LYS A 196 -4.53 6.29 7.65
CA LYS A 196 -5.05 7.27 6.69
C LYS A 196 -4.09 7.55 5.56
N TRP A 197 -4.67 7.94 4.43
CA TRP A 197 -3.94 8.47 3.29
C TRP A 197 -3.42 9.88 3.56
N VAL A 198 -2.25 10.20 3.02
CA VAL A 198 -1.65 11.54 3.12
C VAL A 198 -2.39 12.61 2.29
N GLY A 199 -3.28 12.19 1.38
CA GLY A 199 -4.06 13.07 0.50
C GLY A 199 -3.41 13.40 -0.84
N ASN A 200 -2.29 12.75 -1.19
CA ASN A 200 -1.63 12.92 -2.49
C ASN A 200 -0.81 11.69 -2.87
N GLU A 201 -0.58 11.49 -4.18
CA GLU A 201 0.25 10.41 -4.74
C GLU A 201 1.71 10.86 -4.99
N ALA A 202 2.12 11.94 -4.36
CA ALA A 202 3.49 12.47 -4.52
C ALA A 202 4.48 11.88 -3.51
N GLY A 203 3.99 11.15 -2.50
CA GLY A 203 4.82 10.60 -1.44
C GLY A 203 5.29 11.64 -0.42
N VAL A 204 4.54 12.73 -0.25
CA VAL A 204 4.94 13.88 0.55
C VAL A 204 3.91 14.15 1.65
N ALA A 205 4.32 14.00 2.90
CA ALA A 205 3.57 14.48 4.05
C ALA A 205 3.98 15.92 4.42
N ASN A 206 3.01 16.70 4.88
CA ASN A 206 3.27 18.04 5.36
C ASN A 206 4.08 17.99 6.67
N VAL A 207 4.92 18.98 6.92
CA VAL A 207 5.64 19.14 8.20
C VAL A 207 4.69 19.27 9.41
N THR A 208 3.43 19.66 9.17
CA THR A 208 2.36 19.70 10.17
C THR A 208 1.48 18.45 10.14
N ASN A 209 1.98 17.34 9.56
CA ASN A 209 1.23 16.08 9.55
C ASN A 209 0.82 15.70 10.98
N SER A 210 -0.47 15.41 11.16
CA SER A 210 -1.00 14.94 12.43
C SER A 210 -1.63 13.57 12.24
N ASN A 211 -1.32 12.65 13.14
CA ASN A 211 -1.96 11.35 13.21
C ASN A 211 -3.31 11.39 13.97
N VAL A 212 -3.65 12.51 14.63
CA VAL A 212 -4.97 12.73 15.23
C VAL A 212 -5.79 13.59 14.28
N VAL A 213 -6.89 13.03 13.80
CA VAL A 213 -7.75 13.65 12.78
C VAL A 213 -9.23 13.42 13.06
N SER A 214 -10.07 14.33 12.56
CA SER A 214 -11.54 14.26 12.64
C SER A 214 -12.20 13.94 11.29
N SER A 215 -11.43 13.91 10.20
CA SER A 215 -11.93 13.59 8.85
C SER A 215 -10.86 12.89 8.03
N LEU A 216 -11.29 12.18 6.96
CA LEU A 216 -10.43 11.52 5.99
C LEU A 216 -10.61 12.16 4.61
N ASP A 217 -9.51 12.29 3.88
CA ASP A 217 -9.56 12.51 2.45
C ASP A 217 -9.83 11.16 1.75
N PHE A 218 -10.95 11.08 1.03
CA PHE A 218 -11.42 9.83 0.42
C PHE A 218 -10.71 9.56 -0.92
N SER A 219 -10.58 10.60 -1.75
CA SER A 219 -9.91 10.57 -3.05
C SER A 219 -9.54 11.97 -3.52
N VAL A 220 -8.40 12.13 -4.15
CA VAL A 220 -8.03 13.39 -4.82
C VAL A 220 -8.94 13.74 -5.99
N LEU A 221 -9.56 12.73 -6.64
CA LEU A 221 -10.40 12.95 -7.80
C LEU A 221 -11.82 13.41 -7.44
N THR A 222 -12.30 12.98 -6.28
CA THR A 222 -13.67 13.28 -5.85
C THR A 222 -13.74 14.42 -4.84
N GLU A 223 -12.60 14.79 -4.25
CA GLU A 223 -12.53 15.76 -3.13
C GLU A 223 -13.49 15.45 -1.98
N ASN A 224 -14.02 14.23 -1.94
CA ASN A 224 -14.92 13.80 -0.89
C ASN A 224 -14.14 13.57 0.40
N LYS A 225 -14.76 14.01 1.50
CA LYS A 225 -14.25 13.77 2.85
C LYS A 225 -15.23 12.89 3.60
N ASP A 226 -14.72 11.97 4.37
CA ASP A 226 -15.51 11.19 5.32
C ASP A 226 -15.24 11.72 6.73
N ASP A 227 -16.24 12.38 7.32
CA ASP A 227 -16.14 12.90 8.68
C ASP A 227 -16.21 11.73 9.67
N LEU A 228 -15.25 11.68 10.56
CA LEU A 228 -15.22 10.71 11.64
C LEU A 228 -16.20 11.15 12.75
N ALA A 229 -16.89 10.20 13.36
CA ALA A 229 -17.81 10.50 14.46
C ALA A 229 -17.11 11.14 15.67
N THR A 230 -15.82 10.85 15.84
CA THR A 230 -14.93 11.42 16.86
C THR A 230 -13.52 11.51 16.29
N GLU A 231 -12.70 12.37 16.88
CA GLU A 231 -11.26 12.38 16.57
C GLU A 231 -10.64 10.99 16.83
N ARG A 232 -9.77 10.57 15.92
CA ARG A 232 -9.07 9.25 15.98
C ARG A 232 -7.58 9.43 15.75
N PHE A 233 -6.79 8.54 16.35
CA PHE A 233 -5.39 8.38 15.98
C PHE A 233 -5.30 7.47 14.75
N LEU A 234 -4.84 8.01 13.62
CA LEU A 234 -4.70 7.32 12.35
C LEU A 234 -3.32 7.60 11.76
N PRO A 235 -2.37 6.67 11.89
CA PRO A 235 -1.05 6.80 11.25
C PRO A 235 -1.18 7.06 9.75
N THR A 236 -0.37 7.99 9.27
CA THR A 236 -0.39 8.42 7.87
C THR A 236 0.45 7.51 7.00
N GLU A 237 -0.01 7.24 5.78
CA GLU A 237 0.78 6.58 4.72
C GLU A 237 0.90 7.48 3.49
N CYS A 238 2.11 7.51 2.93
CA CYS A 238 2.47 8.22 1.70
C CYS A 238 2.76 7.21 0.61
N ASP A 239 1.86 7.07 -0.36
CA ASP A 239 2.05 6.25 -1.54
C ASP A 239 2.58 7.08 -2.72
N PHE A 240 3.41 6.47 -3.53
CA PHE A 240 3.96 7.07 -4.74
C PHE A 240 4.58 6.03 -5.66
N ARG A 241 4.80 6.41 -6.91
CA ARG A 241 5.34 5.52 -7.94
C ARG A 241 6.87 5.61 -8.03
N MET A 242 7.53 4.47 -8.22
CA MET A 242 8.95 4.41 -8.62
C MET A 242 9.19 5.17 -9.93
N ARG A 243 8.22 5.13 -10.85
CA ARG A 243 8.23 5.81 -12.16
C ARG A 243 7.23 6.95 -12.19
N ASN A 244 7.36 7.86 -13.14
CA ASN A 244 6.59 9.12 -13.11
C ASN A 244 5.18 9.03 -13.68
N ARG A 245 4.80 7.96 -14.40
CA ARG A 245 3.57 7.97 -15.18
C ARG A 245 2.52 6.97 -14.73
N ASN A 246 2.86 5.69 -14.61
CA ASN A 246 1.88 4.63 -14.44
C ASN A 246 2.09 3.89 -13.13
N TRP A 247 0.99 3.40 -12.54
CA TRP A 247 1.03 2.46 -11.42
C TRP A 247 1.43 1.07 -11.90
N PHE A 248 0.79 0.59 -13.00
CA PHE A 248 1.18 -0.66 -13.66
C PHE A 248 2.42 -0.47 -14.54
N TYR A 249 3.10 -1.58 -14.82
CA TYR A 249 4.25 -1.58 -15.72
C TYR A 249 3.91 -1.03 -17.10
N SER A 250 4.82 -0.22 -17.62
CA SER A 250 4.82 0.24 -19.01
C SER A 250 6.25 0.25 -19.54
N GLU A 251 6.44 -0.11 -20.82
CA GLU A 251 7.75 -0.01 -21.47
C GLU A 251 8.14 1.44 -21.77
N TYR A 252 7.13 2.31 -21.90
CA TYR A 252 7.34 3.71 -22.31
C TYR A 252 7.82 4.63 -21.19
N ASP A 253 7.80 4.21 -19.93
CA ASP A 253 8.20 5.03 -18.79
C ASP A 253 9.42 4.52 -18.02
N VAL A 254 10.10 3.47 -18.52
CA VAL A 254 11.32 2.89 -17.92
C VAL A 254 12.40 3.96 -17.66
N HIS A 255 12.51 4.95 -18.55
CA HIS A 255 13.47 6.04 -18.44
C HIS A 255 13.12 7.06 -17.33
N THR A 256 11.97 6.92 -16.68
CA THR A 256 11.49 7.84 -15.63
C THR A 256 11.66 7.29 -14.22
N VAL A 257 12.40 6.21 -14.05
CA VAL A 257 12.75 5.65 -12.73
C VAL A 257 13.45 6.71 -11.89
N LYS A 258 12.92 6.98 -10.71
CA LYS A 258 13.46 7.98 -9.79
C LYS A 258 14.90 7.70 -9.41
N SER A 259 15.68 8.75 -9.22
CA SER A 259 17.06 8.63 -8.73
C SER A 259 17.09 8.22 -7.24
N VAL A 260 18.24 7.81 -6.74
CA VAL A 260 18.41 7.52 -5.31
C VAL A 260 18.17 8.77 -4.47
N GLU A 261 18.60 9.93 -4.96
CA GLU A 261 18.43 11.22 -4.29
C GLU A 261 16.95 11.61 -4.18
N GLU A 262 16.16 11.38 -5.26
CA GLU A 262 14.71 11.60 -5.23
C GLU A 262 14.04 10.68 -4.20
N LEU A 263 14.38 9.38 -4.18
CA LEU A 263 13.82 8.41 -3.24
C LEU A 263 14.20 8.75 -1.79
N VAL A 264 15.43 9.15 -1.54
CA VAL A 264 15.88 9.62 -0.22
C VAL A 264 15.15 10.89 0.20
N SER A 265 14.90 11.81 -0.74
CA SER A 265 14.11 13.01 -0.46
C SER A 265 12.67 12.65 -0.07
N LEU A 266 12.05 11.68 -0.78
CA LEU A 266 10.72 11.18 -0.44
C LEU A 266 10.69 10.47 0.93
N TYR A 267 11.75 9.76 1.31
CA TYR A 267 11.90 9.21 2.65
C TYR A 267 11.88 10.31 3.72
N TYR A 268 12.59 11.41 3.51
CA TYR A 268 12.54 12.54 4.43
C TYR A 268 11.18 13.23 4.47
N TYR A 269 10.50 13.34 3.32
CA TYR A 269 9.18 13.97 3.26
C TYR A 269 8.04 13.06 3.71
N SER A 270 8.23 11.76 3.83
CA SER A 270 7.27 10.82 4.40
C SER A 270 7.66 10.43 5.84
N VAL A 271 8.64 9.57 6.01
CA VAL A 271 9.08 9.06 7.31
C VAL A 271 9.59 10.17 8.21
N GLY A 272 10.37 11.11 7.67
CA GLY A 272 10.83 12.28 8.40
C GLY A 272 9.72 13.22 8.89
N ASN A 273 8.52 13.12 8.33
CA ASN A 273 7.32 13.85 8.74
C ASN A 273 6.27 12.93 9.42
N GLY A 274 6.69 11.77 9.94
CA GLY A 274 5.85 10.87 10.72
C GLY A 274 4.80 10.09 9.92
N ALA A 275 5.09 9.79 8.65
CA ALA A 275 4.23 9.00 7.76
C ALA A 275 4.98 7.80 7.18
N ASN A 276 4.32 6.67 6.98
CA ASN A 276 4.94 5.53 6.33
C ASN A 276 5.19 5.81 4.85
N PHE A 277 6.30 5.24 4.35
CA PHE A 277 6.74 5.33 2.96
C PHE A 277 6.25 4.10 2.20
N LEU A 278 5.43 4.27 1.16
CA LEU A 278 4.91 3.18 0.33
C LEU A 278 5.25 3.41 -1.14
N ILE A 279 6.27 2.71 -1.63
CA ILE A 279 6.73 2.85 -3.02
C ILE A 279 6.08 1.81 -3.93
N ASN A 280 5.45 2.25 -5.03
CA ASN A 280 4.92 1.35 -6.04
C ASN A 280 5.97 0.92 -7.05
N ILE A 281 6.03 -0.39 -7.30
CA ILE A 281 6.81 -1.01 -8.38
C ILE A 281 5.86 -1.92 -9.17
N GLY A 282 5.66 -1.62 -10.46
CA GLY A 282 4.88 -2.46 -11.37
C GLY A 282 5.75 -3.61 -11.92
N PRO A 283 5.51 -4.88 -11.54
CA PRO A 283 6.16 -6.01 -12.19
C PRO A 283 5.83 -6.07 -13.69
N ASP A 284 6.78 -6.49 -14.51
CA ASP A 284 6.63 -6.54 -15.95
C ASP A 284 5.74 -7.69 -16.44
N ARG A 285 5.54 -7.80 -17.76
CA ARG A 285 4.68 -8.83 -18.38
C ARG A 285 5.16 -10.26 -18.16
N ARG A 286 6.43 -10.44 -17.81
CA ARG A 286 6.95 -11.75 -17.40
C ARG A 286 6.50 -12.12 -16.00
N GLY A 287 6.12 -11.14 -15.18
CA GLY A 287 5.84 -11.27 -13.76
C GLY A 287 7.10 -11.11 -12.90
N LEU A 288 8.10 -10.38 -13.39
CA LEU A 288 9.35 -10.08 -12.69
C LEU A 288 9.43 -8.60 -12.37
N LEU A 289 10.18 -8.25 -11.32
CA LEU A 289 10.56 -6.85 -11.14
C LEU A 289 11.47 -6.42 -12.30
N PRO A 290 11.20 -5.25 -12.92
CA PRO A 290 12.13 -4.71 -13.91
C PRO A 290 13.51 -4.49 -13.29
N ASP A 291 14.57 -4.91 -13.95
CA ASP A 291 15.94 -4.87 -13.41
C ASP A 291 16.38 -3.48 -12.95
N VAL A 292 15.93 -2.44 -13.67
CA VAL A 292 16.28 -1.06 -13.34
C VAL A 292 15.58 -0.59 -12.06
N ASP A 293 14.33 -0.97 -11.87
CA ASP A 293 13.54 -0.64 -10.66
C ASP A 293 14.09 -1.38 -9.44
N ALA A 294 14.32 -2.70 -9.59
CA ALA A 294 14.89 -3.54 -8.54
C ALA A 294 16.27 -3.03 -8.08
N ARG A 295 17.17 -2.73 -9.04
CA ARG A 295 18.47 -2.16 -8.73
C ARG A 295 18.37 -0.83 -8.01
N ARG A 296 17.51 0.08 -8.48
CA ARG A 296 17.31 1.38 -7.84
C ARG A 296 16.77 1.26 -6.43
N LEU A 297 15.84 0.33 -6.18
CA LEU A 297 15.35 0.07 -4.83
C LEU A 297 16.45 -0.43 -3.90
N LEU A 298 17.31 -1.33 -4.36
CA LEU A 298 18.45 -1.83 -3.57
C LEU A 298 19.49 -0.73 -3.29
N GLU A 299 19.77 0.13 -4.28
CA GLU A 299 20.64 1.30 -4.10
C GLU A 299 20.07 2.27 -3.05
N PHE A 300 18.77 2.54 -3.11
CA PHE A 300 18.06 3.35 -2.13
C PHE A 300 18.14 2.74 -0.72
N GLY A 301 17.80 1.45 -0.57
CA GLY A 301 17.87 0.78 0.73
C GLY A 301 19.29 0.79 1.33
N LYS A 302 20.32 0.61 0.48
CA LYS A 302 21.72 0.74 0.91
C LYS A 302 22.03 2.14 1.41
N GLU A 303 21.50 3.18 0.76
CA GLU A 303 21.73 4.58 1.15
C GLU A 303 21.00 4.91 2.46
N ILE A 304 19.77 4.46 2.66
CA ILE A 304 19.05 4.59 3.94
C ILE A 304 19.83 3.91 5.06
N LYS A 305 20.26 2.66 4.85
CA LYS A 305 21.08 1.94 5.82
C LYS A 305 22.38 2.70 6.15
N ARG A 306 23.06 3.24 5.14
CA ARG A 306 24.28 4.02 5.32
C ARG A 306 24.05 5.25 6.21
N ARG A 307 22.89 5.91 6.09
CA ARG A 307 22.58 7.14 6.84
C ARG A 307 22.14 6.87 8.27
N PHE A 308 21.35 5.83 8.51
CA PHE A 308 20.59 5.69 9.75
C PHE A 308 20.93 4.45 10.59
N SER A 309 21.70 3.46 10.07
CA SER A 309 21.95 2.21 10.80
C SER A 309 22.96 2.33 11.95
N GLN A 310 23.71 3.43 12.04
CA GLN A 310 24.72 3.64 13.06
C GLN A 310 24.55 5.02 13.72
N PRO A 311 23.51 5.20 14.54
CA PRO A 311 23.33 6.45 15.27
C PRO A 311 24.51 6.69 16.23
N ILE A 312 24.90 7.96 16.36
CA ILE A 312 25.92 8.34 17.32
C ILE A 312 25.34 8.18 18.73
N PRO A 313 26.00 7.43 19.63
CA PRO A 313 25.54 7.29 21.02
C PRO A 313 25.35 8.65 21.68
N SER A 314 24.18 8.87 22.27
CA SER A 314 23.83 10.12 22.94
C SER A 314 22.94 9.84 24.13
N THR A 315 22.91 10.79 25.07
CA THR A 315 21.90 10.90 26.12
C THR A 315 21.11 12.18 25.90
N TRP A 316 19.88 12.20 26.36
CA TRP A 316 19.03 13.39 26.22
C TRP A 316 18.21 13.64 27.47
N GLU A 317 17.82 14.89 27.65
CA GLU A 317 16.94 15.35 28.73
C GLU A 317 15.99 16.43 28.17
N THR A 318 14.75 16.44 28.66
CA THR A 318 13.79 17.49 28.35
C THR A 318 14.05 18.69 29.26
N THR A 319 14.04 19.89 28.67
CA THR A 319 14.20 21.18 29.40
C THR A 319 12.98 22.05 29.17
N GLU A 320 12.87 23.16 29.86
CA GLU A 320 11.79 24.14 29.63
C GLU A 320 11.77 24.71 28.21
N ASN A 321 12.91 24.69 27.51
CA ASN A 321 13.07 25.29 26.19
C ASN A 321 13.23 24.26 25.04
N GLY A 322 13.18 22.94 25.32
CA GLY A 322 13.37 21.92 24.32
C GLY A 322 14.02 20.64 24.84
N ILE A 323 14.84 20.02 24.01
CA ILE A 323 15.54 18.78 24.31
C ILE A 323 17.04 19.04 24.22
N ASP A 324 17.77 18.81 25.30
CA ASP A 324 19.24 18.86 25.35
C ASP A 324 19.78 17.45 25.02
N ILE A 325 20.59 17.36 23.95
CA ILE A 325 21.23 16.12 23.53
C ILE A 325 22.73 16.21 23.83
N LYS A 326 23.25 15.26 24.62
CA LYS A 326 24.64 15.16 25.02
C LYS A 326 25.35 14.04 24.28
N LEU A 327 26.49 14.34 23.69
CA LEU A 327 27.39 13.41 23.04
C LEU A 327 28.63 13.16 23.89
N ASP A 328 29.33 12.05 23.66
CA ASP A 328 30.56 11.66 24.38
C ASP A 328 31.82 12.46 23.95
N GLY A 329 31.64 13.54 23.21
CA GLY A 329 32.69 14.43 22.71
C GLY A 329 32.24 15.22 21.49
N GLU A 330 33.15 15.96 20.88
CA GLU A 330 32.87 16.68 19.65
C GLU A 330 32.61 15.70 18.49
N ARG A 331 31.45 15.80 17.83
CA ARG A 331 31.04 15.00 16.72
C ARG A 331 30.47 15.88 15.60
N LEU A 332 30.76 15.53 14.37
CA LEU A 332 30.06 16.11 13.24
C LEU A 332 28.73 15.34 13.04
N ILE A 333 27.64 16.06 13.26
CA ILE A 333 26.29 15.52 13.06
C ILE A 333 25.61 16.23 11.89
N ASN A 334 24.79 15.52 11.14
CA ASN A 334 23.99 16.06 10.03
C ASN A 334 22.51 15.71 10.15
N HIS A 335 22.13 14.84 11.09
CA HIS A 335 20.76 14.46 11.37
C HIS A 335 20.52 14.35 12.87
N VAL A 336 19.35 14.76 13.31
CA VAL A 336 18.76 14.42 14.60
C VAL A 336 17.40 13.79 14.31
N VAL A 337 17.19 12.58 14.81
CA VAL A 337 15.91 11.89 14.70
C VAL A 337 15.22 11.95 16.06
N LEU A 338 14.03 12.51 16.09
CA LEU A 338 13.17 12.55 17.27
C LEU A 338 12.01 11.58 17.03
N ALA A 339 11.81 10.65 17.94
CA ALA A 339 10.67 9.76 17.95
C ALA A 339 9.90 9.95 19.25
N GLU A 340 8.58 10.12 19.15
CA GLU A 340 7.71 10.18 20.31
C GLU A 340 7.50 8.76 20.88
N ASP A 341 7.45 8.66 22.20
CA ASP A 341 7.00 7.48 22.93
C ASP A 341 5.48 7.60 23.11
N LEU A 342 4.70 6.88 22.26
CA LEU A 342 3.24 6.99 22.13
C LEU A 342 2.49 5.98 23.00
#